data_7d9b4302a8dca86f7663c86bdeb0ba25
#
_entry.id   7d9b4302a8dca86f7663c86bdeb0ba25
#
_cell.length_a   1.000
_cell.length_b   1.000
_cell.length_c   1.000
_cell.angle_alpha   90.00
_cell.angle_beta   90.00
_cell.angle_gamma   90.00
#
_symmetry.space_group_name_H-M   'P 1'
#
loop_
_entity.id
_entity.type
_entity.pdbx_description
1 polymer ?
#
loop_
_entity_poly.entity_id
_entity_poly.type
_entity_poly.pdbx_seq_one_letter_code
_entity_poly.pdbx_strand_id
1 'polypeptide(L)'
;MAAVPLYRRGVAYRYWPLFDLRLSMPGLTLRPMAEADLAAIADLLPEDVEMDPARHSYESEDLRLSRGIQAHQAYWRAYGTWCPWAWRLGFVVRSAAGEILGVQELEGNDFLTLRTVDSSSFLIAAARGRGYGKQMRTAVLALAFGPLEAEAAITSAWHDNHTSLGVSRALGYRPNGESLHSHPGKVDVMKHMRLLRADWLASGIGATVEVTGFDPCRPLFGLPAD
;
A
#
# COMPACT_ATOMS: atom_id res chain seq x y z
N MET A 1 -25.38 -22.36 -0.67
CA MET A 1 -24.40 -21.40 -1.21
C MET A 1 -23.67 -22.09 -2.36
N ALA A 2 -23.89 -21.67 -3.60
CA ALA A 2 -23.13 -22.17 -4.74
C ALA A 2 -21.71 -21.64 -4.66
N ALA A 3 -20.72 -22.51 -4.73
CA ALA A 3 -19.31 -22.13 -4.81
C ALA A 3 -19.10 -21.38 -6.14
N VAL A 4 -18.73 -20.10 -6.03
CA VAL A 4 -18.34 -19.31 -7.21
C VAL A 4 -17.00 -19.86 -7.69
N PRO A 5 -16.85 -20.28 -8.96
CA PRO A 5 -15.58 -20.78 -9.44
C PRO A 5 -14.56 -19.63 -9.46
N LEU A 6 -13.53 -19.75 -8.63
CA LEU A 6 -12.35 -18.85 -8.55
C LEU A 6 -11.50 -18.84 -9.84
N TYR A 7 -11.94 -19.54 -10.90
CA TYR A 7 -11.14 -19.75 -12.09
C TYR A 7 -11.79 -19.20 -13.36
N ARG A 8 -11.11 -18.21 -13.98
CA ARG A 8 -11.32 -17.82 -15.39
C ARG A 8 -10.11 -18.25 -16.23
N ARG A 9 -10.36 -18.84 -17.42
CA ARG A 9 -9.29 -19.10 -18.41
C ARG A 9 -8.64 -17.79 -18.83
N GLY A 10 -7.30 -17.74 -18.86
CA GLY A 10 -6.55 -16.56 -19.33
C GLY A 10 -5.86 -15.74 -18.23
N VAL A 11 -5.97 -16.13 -16.96
CA VAL A 11 -5.22 -15.51 -15.85
C VAL A 11 -3.87 -16.19 -15.72
N ALA A 12 -2.76 -15.44 -15.76
CA ALA A 12 -1.41 -15.99 -15.68
C ALA A 12 -1.15 -16.67 -14.32
N TYR A 13 -1.68 -16.09 -13.24
CA TYR A 13 -1.54 -16.60 -11.87
C TYR A 13 -2.86 -17.22 -11.38
N ARG A 14 -3.16 -18.41 -11.85
CA ARG A 14 -4.44 -19.12 -11.63
C ARG A 14 -4.94 -19.10 -10.18
N TYR A 15 -4.06 -19.34 -9.22
CA TYR A 15 -4.42 -19.46 -7.79
C TYR A 15 -4.21 -18.18 -7.01
N TRP A 16 -3.51 -17.21 -7.58
CA TRP A 16 -3.22 -15.94 -6.94
C TRP A 16 -3.28 -14.78 -7.96
N PRO A 17 -4.47 -14.44 -8.46
CA PRO A 17 -4.65 -13.49 -9.56
C PRO A 17 -4.21 -12.07 -9.21
N LEU A 18 -3.93 -11.76 -7.94
CA LEU A 18 -3.35 -10.49 -7.53
C LEU A 18 -2.09 -10.12 -8.31
N PHE A 19 -1.27 -11.09 -8.73
CA PHE A 19 -0.07 -10.80 -9.49
C PHE A 19 -0.33 -10.31 -10.93
N ASP A 20 -1.56 -10.42 -11.43
CA ASP A 20 -1.99 -9.83 -12.69
C ASP A 20 -2.55 -8.41 -12.54
N LEU A 21 -2.82 -7.95 -11.31
CA LEU A 21 -3.29 -6.60 -11.04
C LEU A 21 -2.24 -5.55 -11.43
N ARG A 22 -2.67 -4.48 -12.10
CA ARG A 22 -1.83 -3.33 -12.49
C ARG A 22 -2.58 -2.04 -12.23
N LEU A 23 -1.85 -1.05 -11.73
CA LEU A 23 -2.29 0.32 -11.63
C LEU A 23 -1.35 1.17 -12.49
N SER A 24 -1.89 1.87 -13.47
CA SER A 24 -1.11 2.63 -14.43
C SER A 24 -1.56 4.08 -14.48
N MET A 25 -0.62 4.99 -14.58
CA MET A 25 -0.87 6.41 -14.82
C MET A 25 0.33 7.02 -15.58
N PRO A 26 0.22 8.22 -16.18
CA PRO A 26 1.32 8.82 -16.91
C PRO A 26 2.61 8.86 -16.09
N GLY A 27 3.66 8.18 -16.59
CA GLY A 27 4.99 8.14 -15.98
C GLY A 27 5.18 7.16 -14.83
N LEU A 28 4.14 6.44 -14.41
CA LEU A 28 4.21 5.56 -13.23
C LEU A 28 3.37 4.30 -13.43
N THR A 29 3.90 3.16 -12.98
CA THR A 29 3.15 1.91 -12.85
C THR A 29 3.36 1.28 -11.49
N LEU A 30 2.30 0.65 -10.96
CA LEU A 30 2.33 -0.14 -9.75
C LEU A 30 1.84 -1.56 -10.07
N ARG A 31 2.55 -2.53 -9.58
CA ARG A 31 2.10 -3.93 -9.57
C ARG A 31 2.31 -4.56 -8.21
N PRO A 32 1.52 -5.54 -7.81
CA PRO A 32 1.76 -6.30 -6.59
C PRO A 32 3.21 -6.79 -6.54
N MET A 33 3.81 -6.66 -5.37
CA MET A 33 5.15 -7.13 -5.09
C MET A 33 5.18 -8.65 -5.22
N ALA A 34 6.17 -9.16 -5.93
CA ALA A 34 6.47 -10.58 -6.02
C ALA A 34 7.75 -10.91 -5.25
N GLU A 35 7.95 -12.16 -4.88
CA GLU A 35 9.14 -12.60 -4.14
C GLU A 35 10.46 -12.21 -4.83
N ALA A 36 10.47 -12.26 -6.17
CA ALA A 36 11.62 -11.86 -6.98
C ALA A 36 12.02 -10.37 -6.85
N ASP A 37 11.14 -9.52 -6.31
CA ASP A 37 11.45 -8.09 -6.10
C ASP A 37 12.16 -7.83 -4.77
N LEU A 38 12.05 -8.76 -3.82
CA LEU A 38 12.39 -8.50 -2.41
C LEU A 38 13.85 -8.12 -2.21
N ALA A 39 14.77 -8.81 -2.87
CA ALA A 39 16.20 -8.51 -2.77
C ALA A 39 16.49 -7.07 -3.23
N ALA A 40 15.99 -6.69 -4.40
CA ALA A 40 16.19 -5.35 -4.93
C ALA A 40 15.53 -4.26 -4.06
N ILE A 41 14.35 -4.55 -3.49
CA ILE A 41 13.66 -3.62 -2.57
C ILE A 41 14.43 -3.49 -1.26
N ALA A 42 14.94 -4.59 -0.70
CA ALA A 42 15.74 -4.57 0.52
C ALA A 42 17.01 -3.74 0.34
N ASP A 43 17.70 -3.89 -0.79
CA ASP A 43 18.90 -3.12 -1.12
C ASP A 43 18.62 -1.62 -1.31
N LEU A 44 17.42 -1.26 -1.77
CA LEU A 44 17.00 0.11 -2.02
C LEU A 44 16.29 0.77 -0.83
N LEU A 45 16.03 0.01 0.25
CA LEU A 45 15.30 0.49 1.42
C LEU A 45 16.08 1.61 2.13
N PRO A 46 15.57 2.86 2.16
CA PRO A 46 16.27 3.97 2.78
C PRO A 46 16.46 3.76 4.29
N GLU A 47 17.57 4.22 4.84
CA GLU A 47 17.89 4.04 6.26
C GLU A 47 16.90 4.75 7.20
N ASP A 48 16.31 5.83 6.74
CA ASP A 48 15.31 6.63 7.47
C ASP A 48 13.88 6.06 7.42
N VAL A 49 13.65 4.94 6.73
CA VAL A 49 12.38 4.22 6.81
C VAL A 49 12.31 3.47 8.14
N GLU A 50 11.34 3.85 8.96
CA GLU A 50 11.10 3.19 10.23
C GLU A 50 10.60 1.76 10.00
N MET A 51 11.22 0.82 10.68
CA MET A 51 10.78 -0.57 10.69
C MET A 51 9.77 -0.77 11.81
N ASP A 52 8.85 -1.70 11.62
CA ASP A 52 7.82 -2.03 12.62
C ASP A 52 8.48 -2.45 13.94
N PRO A 53 8.32 -1.68 15.04
CA PRO A 53 8.96 -1.98 16.32
C PRO A 53 8.45 -3.27 16.97
N ALA A 54 7.27 -3.75 16.57
CA ALA A 54 6.73 -5.02 17.05
C ALA A 54 7.40 -6.24 16.41
N ARG A 55 8.26 -6.04 15.41
CA ARG A 55 9.00 -7.11 14.76
C ARG A 55 10.33 -7.35 15.46
N HIS A 56 10.71 -8.62 15.52
CA HIS A 56 12.01 -8.99 16.03
C HIS A 56 13.13 -8.32 15.21
N SER A 57 13.98 -7.56 15.89
CA SER A 57 15.22 -7.04 15.31
C SER A 57 16.26 -8.14 15.40
N TYR A 58 16.80 -8.55 14.27
CA TYR A 58 17.94 -9.47 14.26
C TYR A 58 19.18 -8.70 14.66
N GLU A 59 19.83 -9.14 15.74
CA GLU A 59 21.12 -8.60 16.13
C GLU A 59 22.15 -8.94 15.04
N SER A 60 22.48 -7.96 14.25
CA SER A 60 23.49 -8.03 13.21
C SER A 60 24.25 -6.71 13.19
N GLU A 61 25.56 -6.77 13.06
CA GLU A 61 26.39 -5.59 12.78
C GLU A 61 26.00 -4.94 11.45
N ASP A 62 25.42 -5.72 10.54
CA ASP A 62 24.85 -5.24 9.28
C ASP A 62 23.34 -4.96 9.44
N LEU A 63 23.02 -3.69 9.72
CA LEU A 63 21.63 -3.20 9.79
C LEU A 63 20.86 -3.44 8.49
N ARG A 64 21.54 -3.42 7.34
CA ARG A 64 20.91 -3.66 6.04
C ARG A 64 20.43 -5.10 5.94
N LEU A 65 21.21 -6.07 6.41
CA LEU A 65 20.80 -7.47 6.47
C LEU A 65 19.57 -7.67 7.37
N SER A 66 19.58 -7.11 8.58
CA SER A 66 18.44 -7.17 9.51
C SER A 66 17.16 -6.59 8.89
N ARG A 67 17.27 -5.43 8.25
CA ARG A 67 16.14 -4.77 7.58
C ARG A 67 15.65 -5.58 6.37
N GLY A 68 16.55 -6.15 5.60
CA GLY A 68 16.21 -7.04 4.49
C GLY A 68 15.45 -8.28 4.94
N ILE A 69 15.88 -8.94 6.03
CA ILE A 69 15.16 -10.08 6.61
C ILE A 69 13.75 -9.66 7.04
N GLN A 70 13.62 -8.52 7.73
CA GLN A 70 12.30 -8.01 8.15
C GLN A 70 11.38 -7.72 6.96
N ALA A 71 11.91 -7.18 5.86
CA ALA A 71 11.15 -6.93 4.63
C ALA A 71 10.63 -8.24 4.01
N HIS A 72 11.47 -9.28 3.95
CA HIS A 72 11.05 -10.62 3.48
C HIS A 72 9.97 -11.22 4.37
N GLN A 73 10.15 -11.17 5.70
CA GLN A 73 9.14 -11.67 6.64
C GLN A 73 7.82 -10.90 6.55
N ALA A 74 7.87 -9.59 6.30
CA ALA A 74 6.68 -8.77 6.08
C ALA A 74 5.89 -9.24 4.86
N TYR A 75 6.59 -9.47 3.77
CA TYR A 75 6.03 -9.97 2.52
C TYR A 75 5.36 -11.34 2.71
N TRP A 76 6.08 -12.33 3.22
CA TRP A 76 5.53 -13.67 3.42
C TRP A 76 4.35 -13.68 4.38
N ARG A 77 4.40 -12.87 5.44
CA ARG A 77 3.27 -12.72 6.37
C ARG A 77 2.05 -12.14 5.65
N ALA A 78 2.22 -11.07 4.88
CA ALA A 78 1.12 -10.42 4.18
C ALA A 78 0.34 -11.40 3.28
N TYR A 79 1.04 -12.23 2.53
CA TYR A 79 0.40 -13.23 1.69
C TYR A 79 -0.02 -14.50 2.45
N GLY A 80 0.74 -14.93 3.45
CA GLY A 80 0.45 -16.13 4.23
C GLY A 80 -0.73 -15.99 5.20
N THR A 81 -1.06 -14.75 5.61
CA THR A 81 -2.20 -14.46 6.49
C THR A 81 -3.36 -13.77 5.76
N TRP A 82 -3.31 -13.71 4.43
CA TRP A 82 -4.35 -13.07 3.64
C TRP A 82 -5.71 -13.72 3.87
N CYS A 83 -6.70 -12.88 4.18
CA CYS A 83 -8.09 -13.30 4.18
C CYS A 83 -9.00 -12.13 3.78
N PRO A 84 -10.24 -12.38 3.31
CA PRO A 84 -11.11 -11.34 2.77
C PRO A 84 -11.39 -10.16 3.69
N TRP A 85 -11.36 -10.38 4.99
CA TRP A 85 -11.61 -9.33 5.99
C TRP A 85 -10.34 -8.65 6.52
N ALA A 86 -9.14 -9.27 6.32
CA ALA A 86 -7.87 -8.69 6.75
C ALA A 86 -6.76 -9.04 5.73
N TRP A 87 -6.24 -8.03 5.06
CA TRP A 87 -5.25 -8.19 4.00
C TRP A 87 -4.30 -7.00 3.93
N ARG A 88 -3.09 -7.24 3.43
CA ARG A 88 -2.11 -6.22 3.10
C ARG A 88 -1.53 -6.49 1.72
N LEU A 89 -1.61 -5.51 0.84
CA LEU A 89 -1.14 -5.56 -0.53
C LEU A 89 -0.04 -4.54 -0.76
N GLY A 90 1.20 -5.02 -0.89
CA GLY A 90 2.34 -4.20 -1.25
C GLY A 90 2.50 -4.11 -2.77
N PHE A 91 2.73 -2.90 -3.28
CA PHE A 91 3.00 -2.63 -4.69
C PHE A 91 4.44 -2.16 -4.87
N VAL A 92 5.13 -2.71 -5.86
CA VAL A 92 6.36 -2.12 -6.39
C VAL A 92 5.97 -0.97 -7.31
N VAL A 93 6.52 0.21 -7.04
CA VAL A 93 6.30 1.42 -7.83
C VAL A 93 7.45 1.57 -8.81
N ARG A 94 7.14 1.69 -10.10
CA ARG A 94 8.15 1.82 -11.17
C ARG A 94 7.92 3.07 -12.01
N SER A 95 9.03 3.69 -12.43
CA SER A 95 9.02 4.77 -13.42
C SER A 95 8.66 4.25 -14.82
N ALA A 96 8.42 5.16 -15.77
CA ALA A 96 8.24 4.81 -17.18
C ALA A 96 9.48 4.09 -17.77
N ALA A 97 10.68 4.30 -17.23
CA ALA A 97 11.89 3.59 -17.59
C ALA A 97 12.02 2.20 -16.93
N GLY A 98 11.06 1.81 -16.08
CA GLY A 98 11.06 0.53 -15.36
C GLY A 98 11.88 0.52 -14.06
N GLU A 99 12.45 1.66 -13.66
CA GLU A 99 13.23 1.77 -12.43
C GLU A 99 12.33 1.67 -11.19
N ILE A 100 12.78 0.98 -10.14
CA ILE A 100 12.07 0.94 -8.85
C ILE A 100 12.19 2.31 -8.18
N LEU A 101 11.06 2.94 -7.91
CA LEU A 101 10.96 4.23 -7.20
C LEU A 101 10.67 4.06 -5.72
N GLY A 102 10.07 2.96 -5.32
CA GLY A 102 9.68 2.68 -3.94
C GLY A 102 8.59 1.62 -3.83
N VAL A 103 7.94 1.60 -2.69
CA VAL A 103 6.84 0.69 -2.36
C VAL A 103 5.64 1.50 -1.88
N GLN A 104 4.46 1.11 -2.31
CA GLN A 104 3.18 1.60 -1.79
C GLN A 104 2.39 0.42 -1.26
N GLU A 105 1.91 0.50 -0.03
CA GLU A 105 1.04 -0.51 0.56
C GLU A 105 -0.40 0.00 0.68
N LEU A 106 -1.32 -0.92 0.60
CA LEU A 106 -2.73 -0.75 0.90
C LEU A 106 -3.17 -1.92 1.77
N GLU A 107 -3.86 -1.65 2.86
CA GLU A 107 -4.33 -2.69 3.76
C GLU A 107 -5.78 -2.46 4.20
N GLY A 108 -6.48 -3.54 4.49
CA GLY A 108 -7.80 -3.53 5.08
C GLY A 108 -7.85 -4.44 6.29
N ASN A 109 -8.30 -3.90 7.42
CA ASN A 109 -8.59 -4.64 8.63
C ASN A 109 -10.10 -4.57 8.88
N ASP A 110 -10.74 -5.71 9.16
CA ASP A 110 -12.20 -5.85 9.18
C ASP A 110 -12.88 -5.22 7.95
N PHE A 111 -12.22 -5.37 6.79
CA PHE A 111 -12.57 -4.64 5.57
C PHE A 111 -14.01 -4.83 5.13
N LEU A 112 -14.55 -6.05 5.26
CA LEU A 112 -15.94 -6.34 4.88
C LEU A 112 -16.97 -5.55 5.68
N THR A 113 -16.63 -5.19 6.92
CA THR A 113 -17.49 -4.42 7.83
C THR A 113 -17.19 -2.92 7.75
N LEU A 114 -15.92 -2.56 7.87
CA LEU A 114 -15.51 -1.16 8.01
C LEU A 114 -15.41 -0.44 6.66
N ARG A 115 -15.24 -1.18 5.57
CA ARG A 115 -15.01 -0.62 4.23
C ARG A 115 -13.97 0.50 4.25
N THR A 116 -12.96 0.35 5.10
CA THR A 116 -11.90 1.32 5.30
C THR A 116 -10.56 0.68 4.98
N VAL A 117 -9.73 1.40 4.26
CA VAL A 117 -8.36 1.01 3.94
C VAL A 117 -7.37 1.92 4.65
N ASP A 118 -6.19 1.40 4.97
CA ASP A 118 -5.03 2.19 5.38
C ASP A 118 -3.94 2.13 4.31
N SER A 119 -3.06 3.11 4.28
CA SER A 119 -1.99 3.16 3.30
C SER A 119 -0.68 3.64 3.89
N SER A 120 0.38 2.93 3.61
CA SER A 120 1.76 3.27 3.94
C SER A 120 2.67 3.22 2.70
N SER A 121 3.83 3.86 2.76
CA SER A 121 4.71 3.90 1.60
C SER A 121 6.10 4.39 1.95
N PHE A 122 7.08 4.04 1.12
CA PHE A 122 8.34 4.75 1.05
C PHE A 122 8.79 4.98 -0.40
N LEU A 123 9.60 6.00 -0.60
CA LEU A 123 10.32 6.28 -1.83
C LEU A 123 11.83 6.15 -1.58
N ILE A 124 12.55 5.61 -2.55
CA ILE A 124 14.01 5.68 -2.55
C ILE A 124 14.46 7.15 -2.54
N ALA A 125 15.61 7.45 -1.94
CA ALA A 125 16.08 8.83 -1.79
C ALA A 125 16.08 9.62 -3.12
N ALA A 126 16.56 9.00 -4.19
CA ALA A 126 16.62 9.62 -5.53
C ALA A 126 15.25 9.95 -6.17
N ALA A 127 14.16 9.34 -5.67
CA ALA A 127 12.80 9.57 -6.17
C ALA A 127 12.01 10.62 -5.37
N ARG A 128 12.55 11.07 -4.23
CA ARG A 128 11.88 12.06 -3.36
C ARG A 128 11.85 13.46 -3.98
N GLY A 129 10.90 14.28 -3.56
CA GLY A 129 10.75 15.67 -4.01
C GLY A 129 10.24 15.83 -5.46
N ARG A 130 9.94 14.74 -6.18
CA ARG A 130 9.55 14.71 -7.60
C ARG A 130 8.05 14.46 -7.83
N GLY A 131 7.23 14.51 -6.77
CA GLY A 131 5.78 14.29 -6.86
C GLY A 131 5.33 12.82 -6.86
N TYR A 132 6.25 11.86 -6.91
CA TYR A 132 5.91 10.42 -6.96
C TYR A 132 5.11 9.94 -5.75
N GLY A 133 5.35 10.50 -4.54
CA GLY A 133 4.58 10.13 -3.35
C GLY A 133 3.09 10.42 -3.47
N LYS A 134 2.72 11.54 -4.11
CA LYS A 134 1.33 11.86 -4.42
C LYS A 134 0.78 10.92 -5.48
N GLN A 135 1.52 10.69 -6.57
CA GLN A 135 1.08 9.83 -7.68
C GLN A 135 0.83 8.39 -7.23
N MET A 136 1.77 7.76 -6.51
CA MET A 136 1.60 6.37 -6.10
C MET A 136 0.44 6.18 -5.11
N ARG A 137 0.22 7.14 -4.21
CA ARG A 137 -0.95 7.12 -3.33
C ARG A 137 -2.25 7.36 -4.09
N THR A 138 -2.25 8.24 -5.11
CA THR A 138 -3.39 8.40 -6.03
C THR A 138 -3.75 7.07 -6.68
N ALA A 139 -2.77 6.30 -7.14
CA ALA A 139 -3.00 5.02 -7.80
C ALA A 139 -3.71 4.00 -6.88
N VAL A 140 -3.24 3.83 -5.64
CA VAL A 140 -3.89 2.88 -4.73
C VAL A 140 -5.24 3.37 -4.19
N LEU A 141 -5.46 4.69 -4.10
CA LEU A 141 -6.77 5.25 -3.75
C LEU A 141 -7.78 5.05 -4.89
N ALA A 142 -7.35 5.10 -6.15
CA ALA A 142 -8.22 4.76 -7.28
C ALA A 142 -8.65 3.28 -7.23
N LEU A 143 -7.75 2.37 -6.87
CA LEU A 143 -8.10 0.96 -6.59
C LEU A 143 -9.08 0.86 -5.42
N ALA A 144 -8.80 1.55 -4.31
CA ALA A 144 -9.58 1.49 -3.09
C ALA A 144 -11.02 2.00 -3.27
N PHE A 145 -11.17 3.20 -3.81
CA PHE A 145 -12.47 3.85 -3.97
C PHE A 145 -13.23 3.44 -5.25
N GLY A 146 -12.52 2.89 -6.24
CA GLY A 146 -13.11 2.31 -7.44
C GLY A 146 -13.52 0.85 -7.19
N PRO A 147 -12.76 -0.14 -7.73
CA PRO A 147 -13.21 -1.53 -7.76
C PRO A 147 -13.25 -2.23 -6.39
N LEU A 148 -12.50 -1.79 -5.37
CA LEU A 148 -12.62 -2.29 -4.00
C LEU A 148 -13.82 -1.68 -3.25
N GLU A 149 -14.38 -0.57 -3.73
CA GLU A 149 -15.53 0.10 -3.15
C GLU A 149 -15.37 0.45 -1.67
N ALA A 150 -14.16 0.82 -1.24
CA ALA A 150 -13.93 1.33 0.11
C ALA A 150 -14.73 2.62 0.34
N GLU A 151 -15.24 2.84 1.55
CA GLU A 151 -15.97 4.05 1.92
C GLU A 151 -15.05 5.12 2.55
N ALA A 152 -13.92 4.69 3.09
CA ALA A 152 -12.92 5.60 3.65
C ALA A 152 -11.50 5.07 3.43
N ALA A 153 -10.55 6.00 3.38
CA ALA A 153 -9.14 5.72 3.50
C ALA A 153 -8.57 6.48 4.70
N ILE A 154 -7.76 5.82 5.48
CA ILE A 154 -7.01 6.42 6.58
C ILE A 154 -5.51 6.38 6.27
N THR A 155 -4.75 7.17 6.99
CA THR A 155 -3.29 7.13 6.99
C THR A 155 -2.79 7.83 8.24
N SER A 156 -1.60 7.47 8.69
CA SER A 156 -0.97 8.09 9.85
C SER A 156 0.46 8.49 9.54
N ALA A 157 0.94 9.53 10.19
CA ALA A 157 2.32 9.96 10.11
C ALA A 157 2.73 10.68 11.40
N TRP A 158 4.01 10.62 11.73
CA TRP A 158 4.58 11.40 12.82
C TRP A 158 4.33 12.89 12.60
N HIS A 159 4.14 13.64 13.68
CA HIS A 159 3.78 15.06 13.62
C HIS A 159 4.78 15.92 12.84
N ASP A 160 6.03 15.53 12.80
CA ASP A 160 7.15 16.19 12.10
C ASP A 160 7.38 15.67 10.67
N ASN A 161 6.70 14.60 10.25
CA ASN A 161 6.75 14.12 8.87
C ASN A 161 5.88 14.99 7.95
N HIS A 162 6.33 16.23 7.77
CA HIS A 162 5.61 17.22 6.95
C HIS A 162 5.40 16.78 5.51
N THR A 163 6.31 15.96 4.96
CA THR A 163 6.22 15.42 3.61
C THR A 163 5.03 14.48 3.46
N SER A 164 4.89 13.48 4.34
CA SER A 164 3.75 12.54 4.32
C SER A 164 2.43 13.25 4.59
N LEU A 165 2.39 14.12 5.61
CA LEU A 165 1.22 14.93 5.93
C LEU A 165 0.83 15.87 4.79
N GLY A 166 1.82 16.43 4.07
CA GLY A 166 1.62 17.27 2.89
C GLY A 166 0.98 16.51 1.74
N VAL A 167 1.45 15.30 1.44
CA VAL A 167 0.85 14.42 0.44
C VAL A 167 -0.60 14.11 0.79
N SER A 168 -0.86 13.76 2.05
CA SER A 168 -2.21 13.44 2.52
C SER A 168 -3.18 14.63 2.34
N ARG A 169 -2.77 15.83 2.77
CA ARG A 169 -3.58 17.05 2.56
C ARG A 169 -3.83 17.36 1.09
N ALA A 170 -2.80 17.19 0.24
CA ALA A 170 -2.90 17.44 -1.21
C ALA A 170 -3.83 16.44 -1.94
N LEU A 171 -4.18 15.32 -1.31
CA LEU A 171 -5.14 14.33 -1.79
C LEU A 171 -6.52 14.48 -1.15
N GLY A 172 -6.72 15.48 -0.30
CA GLY A 172 -8.02 15.75 0.32
C GLY A 172 -8.26 15.08 1.68
N TYR A 173 -7.25 14.40 2.25
CA TYR A 173 -7.38 13.88 3.61
C TYR A 173 -7.56 15.01 4.61
N ARG A 174 -8.40 14.77 5.61
CA ARG A 174 -8.67 15.68 6.73
C ARG A 174 -8.14 15.10 8.04
N PRO A 175 -7.80 15.93 9.04
CA PRO A 175 -7.42 15.44 10.37
C PRO A 175 -8.49 14.52 10.97
N ASN A 176 -8.03 13.43 11.60
CA ASN A 176 -8.89 12.39 12.21
C ASN A 176 -8.40 11.99 13.61
N GLY A 177 -7.78 12.92 14.31
CA GLY A 177 -7.26 12.72 15.67
C GLY A 177 -5.75 12.53 15.73
N GLU A 178 -5.30 12.22 16.94
CA GLU A 178 -3.90 12.04 17.30
C GLU A 178 -3.77 10.93 18.33
N SER A 179 -2.61 10.27 18.36
CA SER A 179 -2.24 9.32 19.40
C SER A 179 -0.82 9.54 19.88
N LEU A 180 -0.57 9.19 21.13
CA LEU A 180 0.78 9.23 21.70
C LEU A 180 1.42 7.86 21.55
N HIS A 181 2.67 7.85 21.15
CA HIS A 181 3.47 6.65 20.99
C HIS A 181 4.80 6.78 21.74
N SER A 182 5.30 5.67 22.23
CA SER A 182 6.65 5.59 22.76
C SER A 182 7.63 5.46 21.62
N HIS A 183 8.51 6.42 21.48
CA HIS A 183 9.71 6.35 20.63
C HIS A 183 10.91 6.10 21.53
N PRO A 184 12.01 5.47 21.10
CA PRO A 184 13.17 5.26 21.96
C PRO A 184 13.58 6.56 22.67
N GLY A 185 13.36 6.60 24.01
CA GLY A 185 13.71 7.72 24.89
C GLY A 185 12.76 8.93 24.91
N LYS A 186 11.65 8.93 24.13
CA LYS A 186 10.69 10.07 24.15
C LYS A 186 9.25 9.64 23.84
N VAL A 187 8.30 10.51 24.25
CA VAL A 187 6.91 10.44 23.77
C VAL A 187 6.83 11.20 22.46
N ASP A 188 6.18 10.62 21.47
CA ASP A 188 5.96 11.24 20.17
C ASP A 188 4.49 11.22 19.76
N VAL A 189 4.09 12.10 18.84
CA VAL A 189 2.70 12.31 18.41
C VAL A 189 2.51 11.77 16.99
N MET A 190 1.59 10.82 16.85
CA MET A 190 1.11 10.33 15.55
C MET A 190 -0.13 11.11 15.15
N LYS A 191 -0.12 11.73 13.97
CA LYS A 191 -1.26 12.41 13.36
C LYS A 191 -2.03 11.43 12.50
N HIS A 192 -3.34 11.32 12.74
CA HIS A 192 -4.24 10.49 11.95
C HIS A 192 -5.00 11.35 10.96
N MET A 193 -5.19 10.84 9.76
CA MET A 193 -5.91 11.53 8.69
C MET A 193 -6.89 10.58 8.01
N ARG A 194 -8.00 11.10 7.50
CA ARG A 194 -9.06 10.35 6.85
C ARG A 194 -9.54 11.04 5.58
N LEU A 195 -9.83 10.25 4.55
CA LEU A 195 -10.44 10.67 3.29
C LEU A 195 -11.70 9.83 3.06
N LEU A 196 -12.81 10.48 2.75
CA LEU A 196 -14.06 9.81 2.40
C LEU A 196 -14.14 9.55 0.90
N ARG A 197 -14.77 8.46 0.50
CA ARG A 197 -15.03 8.11 -0.90
C ARG A 197 -15.73 9.24 -1.65
N ALA A 198 -16.77 9.84 -1.04
CA ALA A 198 -17.52 10.93 -1.66
C ALA A 198 -16.61 12.15 -1.98
N ASP A 199 -15.74 12.55 -1.05
CA ASP A 199 -14.79 13.65 -1.26
C ASP A 199 -13.77 13.31 -2.37
N TRP A 200 -13.29 12.06 -2.40
CA TRP A 200 -12.38 11.58 -3.44
C TRP A 200 -13.03 11.60 -4.83
N LEU A 201 -14.21 11.05 -4.98
CA LEU A 201 -14.93 11.02 -6.26
C LEU A 201 -15.24 12.43 -6.75
N ALA A 202 -15.67 13.33 -5.87
CA ALA A 202 -15.92 14.74 -6.21
C ALA A 202 -14.67 15.49 -6.67
N SER A 203 -13.47 15.08 -6.19
CA SER A 203 -12.21 15.73 -6.57
C SER A 203 -11.75 15.42 -7.99
N GLY A 204 -12.16 14.29 -8.58
CA GLY A 204 -11.69 13.81 -9.88
C GLY A 204 -10.21 13.42 -9.95
N ILE A 205 -9.46 13.47 -8.84
CA ILE A 205 -7.99 13.24 -8.81
C ILE A 205 -7.62 11.85 -9.37
N GLY A 206 -8.45 10.84 -9.17
CA GLY A 206 -8.20 9.47 -9.63
C GLY A 206 -8.48 9.21 -11.11
N ALA A 207 -9.03 10.16 -11.86
CA ALA A 207 -9.52 9.95 -13.23
C ALA A 207 -8.44 9.51 -14.24
N THR A 208 -7.17 9.75 -13.95
CA THR A 208 -6.04 9.37 -14.82
C THR A 208 -5.45 8.01 -14.50
N VAL A 209 -5.98 7.31 -13.51
CA VAL A 209 -5.48 5.99 -13.09
C VAL A 209 -6.28 4.90 -13.80
N GLU A 210 -5.58 4.04 -14.51
CA GLU A 210 -6.13 2.82 -15.07
C GLU A 210 -5.85 1.65 -14.11
N VAL A 211 -6.90 0.89 -13.77
CA VAL A 211 -6.82 -0.32 -12.95
C VAL A 211 -7.18 -1.51 -13.84
N THR A 212 -6.24 -2.42 -14.04
CA THR A 212 -6.44 -3.64 -14.84
C THR A 212 -6.16 -4.90 -14.03
N GLY A 213 -6.77 -6.03 -14.41
CA GLY A 213 -6.55 -7.32 -13.76
C GLY A 213 -7.22 -7.47 -12.39
N PHE A 214 -8.15 -6.59 -12.01
CA PHE A 214 -8.80 -6.64 -10.70
C PHE A 214 -9.94 -7.67 -10.62
N ASP A 215 -10.75 -7.84 -11.65
CA ASP A 215 -11.97 -8.68 -11.60
C ASP A 215 -11.71 -10.11 -11.07
N PRO A 216 -10.64 -10.82 -11.53
CA PRO A 216 -10.32 -12.13 -10.95
C PRO A 216 -9.90 -12.07 -9.48
N CYS A 217 -9.51 -10.90 -8.97
CA CYS A 217 -9.08 -10.72 -7.58
C CYS A 217 -10.24 -10.50 -6.61
N ARG A 218 -11.44 -10.11 -7.10
CA ARG A 218 -12.60 -9.76 -6.24
C ARG A 218 -12.88 -10.75 -5.11
N PRO A 219 -12.87 -12.09 -5.36
CA PRO A 219 -13.12 -13.06 -4.29
C PRO A 219 -12.07 -13.03 -3.17
N LEU A 220 -10.83 -12.65 -3.47
CA LEU A 220 -9.76 -12.53 -2.46
C LEU A 220 -10.01 -11.38 -1.48
N PHE A 221 -10.83 -10.41 -1.87
CA PHE A 221 -11.28 -9.29 -1.05
C PHE A 221 -12.70 -9.48 -0.49
N GLY A 222 -13.29 -10.68 -0.69
CA GLY A 222 -14.65 -10.98 -0.26
C GLY A 222 -15.74 -10.24 -1.04
N LEU A 223 -15.41 -9.72 -2.22
CA LEU A 223 -16.34 -9.07 -3.12
C LEU A 223 -16.98 -10.12 -4.06
N PRO A 224 -18.24 -9.92 -4.49
CA PRO A 224 -18.87 -10.81 -5.44
C PRO A 224 -18.07 -10.81 -6.76
N ALA A 225 -18.04 -11.96 -7.44
CA ALA A 225 -17.56 -12.03 -8.81
C ALA A 225 -18.58 -11.34 -9.73
N ASP A 226 -18.10 -10.57 -10.70
CA ASP A 226 -18.95 -10.02 -11.75
C ASP A 226 -19.43 -11.09 -12.74
#